data_fe6b51cef3e5618d3c27f198f854bbae
#
_entry.id   fe6b51cef3e5618d3c27f198f854bbae
#
_cell.length_a   1.000
_cell.length_b   1.000
_cell.length_c   1.000
_cell.angle_alpha   90.00
_cell.angle_beta   90.00
_cell.angle_gamma   90.00
#
_symmetry.space_group_name_H-M   'P 1'
#
loop_
_entity.id
_entity.type
_entity.pdbx_description
1 polymer ?
#
loop_
_entity_poly.entity_id
_entity_poly.type
_entity_poly.pdbx_seq_one_letter_code
_entity_poly.pdbx_strand_id
1 'polypeptide(L)'
;AAPTNYDPVKNYFDTSHVEEVIDLVLEVNPDAVMVIKSTIPVGYCRSLYVKYAKVFRDTPALQVKKFNLLFSPEFLRESKALYDNLYPSRIIVGYPKQIEGRDEENEAIRAIAGEHLEEKAKEFAKLLQEGAIKQDVDTLFMGLKEAEAVKLFANTYLALRVSYFNELDT
;
A
#
# COMPACT_ATOMS: atom_id res chain seq x y z
N ALA A 1 5.76 9.31 -8.37
CA ALA A 1 4.51 8.97 -7.66
C ALA A 1 3.44 8.66 -8.68
N ALA A 2 2.73 7.56 -8.51
CA ALA A 2 1.61 7.19 -9.35
C ALA A 2 0.33 7.76 -8.72
N PRO A 3 -0.42 8.64 -9.41
CA PRO A 3 -1.68 9.15 -8.90
C PRO A 3 -2.74 8.06 -8.93
N THR A 4 -3.68 8.12 -7.99
CA THR A 4 -4.89 7.33 -8.01
C THR A 4 -6.07 8.28 -7.98
N ASN A 5 -6.88 8.29 -9.03
CA ASN A 5 -8.03 9.18 -9.15
C ASN A 5 -9.30 8.42 -8.74
N TYR A 6 -10.15 9.07 -7.95
CA TYR A 6 -11.46 8.53 -7.60
C TYR A 6 -12.54 9.16 -8.50
N ASP A 7 -13.29 8.32 -9.20
CA ASP A 7 -14.47 8.72 -9.96
C ASP A 7 -15.72 8.52 -9.09
N PRO A 8 -16.33 9.61 -8.56
CA PRO A 8 -17.48 9.50 -7.66
C PRO A 8 -18.76 9.04 -8.37
N VAL A 9 -18.84 9.16 -9.70
CA VAL A 9 -20.01 8.71 -10.48
C VAL A 9 -20.01 7.21 -10.64
N LYS A 10 -18.82 6.64 -10.88
CA LYS A 10 -18.62 5.19 -11.05
C LYS A 10 -18.28 4.47 -9.75
N ASN A 11 -18.07 5.21 -8.65
CA ASN A 11 -17.51 4.66 -7.39
C ASN A 11 -16.25 3.82 -7.63
N TYR A 12 -15.34 4.35 -8.43
CA TYR A 12 -14.18 3.61 -8.91
C TYR A 12 -12.87 4.38 -8.65
N PHE A 13 -11.87 3.66 -8.15
CA PHE A 13 -10.49 4.15 -8.10
C PHE A 13 -9.75 3.72 -9.36
N ASP A 14 -9.25 4.68 -10.12
CA ASP A 14 -8.35 4.41 -11.22
C ASP A 14 -6.95 4.13 -10.69
N THR A 15 -6.59 2.87 -10.74
CA THR A 15 -5.28 2.36 -10.30
C THR A 15 -4.37 1.96 -11.47
N SER A 16 -4.76 2.29 -12.70
CA SER A 16 -4.02 1.92 -13.93
C SER A 16 -2.56 2.38 -13.88
N HIS A 17 -2.31 3.60 -13.44
CA HIS A 17 -0.94 4.13 -13.32
C HIS A 17 -0.09 3.40 -12.27
N VAL A 18 -0.71 2.84 -11.22
CA VAL A 18 0.02 2.01 -10.26
C VAL A 18 0.48 0.72 -10.92
N GLU A 19 -0.38 0.10 -11.71
CA GLU A 19 -0.08 -1.14 -12.42
C GLU A 19 0.97 -0.92 -13.52
N GLU A 20 0.86 0.17 -14.29
CA GLU A 20 1.87 0.57 -15.28
C GLU A 20 3.26 0.72 -14.65
N VAL A 21 3.36 1.36 -13.50
CA VAL A 21 4.64 1.52 -12.79
C VAL A 21 5.16 0.18 -12.29
N ILE A 22 4.30 -0.71 -11.79
CA ILE A 22 4.69 -2.06 -11.38
C ILE A 22 5.26 -2.83 -12.57
N ASP A 23 4.59 -2.79 -13.73
CA ASP A 23 5.04 -3.48 -14.94
C ASP A 23 6.42 -2.97 -15.39
N LEU A 24 6.63 -1.65 -15.42
CA LEU A 24 7.92 -1.03 -15.73
C LEU A 24 9.03 -1.44 -14.75
N VAL A 25 8.74 -1.50 -13.45
CA VAL A 25 9.72 -1.94 -12.45
C VAL A 25 10.08 -3.40 -12.64
N LEU A 26 9.11 -4.26 -12.88
CA LEU A 26 9.36 -5.70 -13.11
C LEU A 26 10.17 -5.96 -14.39
N GLU A 27 10.01 -5.11 -15.41
CA GLU A 27 10.81 -5.19 -16.64
C GLU A 27 12.29 -4.82 -16.39
N VAL A 28 12.54 -3.81 -15.58
CA VAL A 28 13.90 -3.29 -15.33
C VAL A 28 14.63 -4.02 -14.21
N ASN A 29 13.92 -4.29 -13.11
CA ASN A 29 14.47 -4.99 -11.95
C ASN A 29 13.39 -5.83 -11.27
N PRO A 30 13.26 -7.10 -11.64
CA PRO A 30 12.23 -8.00 -11.09
C PRO A 30 12.39 -8.30 -9.59
N ASP A 31 13.56 -8.07 -9.02
CA ASP A 31 13.82 -8.28 -7.59
C ASP A 31 13.57 -7.03 -6.73
N ALA A 32 13.20 -5.92 -7.35
CA ALA A 32 12.95 -4.67 -6.63
C ALA A 32 11.81 -4.81 -5.63
N VAL A 33 11.98 -4.21 -4.46
CA VAL A 33 10.90 -4.04 -3.49
C VAL A 33 10.09 -2.82 -3.85
N MET A 34 8.82 -3.01 -4.14
CA MET A 34 7.88 -1.96 -4.49
C MET A 34 7.02 -1.60 -3.28
N VAL A 35 6.83 -0.31 -3.06
CA VAL A 35 5.98 0.18 -1.97
C VAL A 35 4.90 1.09 -2.53
N ILE A 36 3.65 0.67 -2.46
CA ILE A 36 2.52 1.53 -2.80
C ILE A 36 2.27 2.48 -1.62
N LYS A 37 2.25 3.78 -1.89
CA LYS A 37 1.90 4.83 -0.93
C LYS A 37 0.61 5.57 -1.28
N SER A 38 0.14 5.44 -2.51
CA SER A 38 -1.10 6.05 -2.99
C SER A 38 -2.32 5.46 -2.28
N THR A 39 -3.41 6.25 -2.20
CA THR A 39 -4.69 5.77 -1.68
C THR A 39 -5.29 4.75 -2.65
N ILE A 40 -5.56 3.56 -2.15
CA ILE A 40 -6.09 2.43 -2.92
C ILE A 40 -7.24 1.76 -2.16
N PRO A 41 -8.13 1.03 -2.84
CA PRO A 41 -9.20 0.26 -2.20
C PRO A 41 -8.66 -0.84 -1.28
N VAL A 42 -9.43 -1.18 -0.25
CA VAL A 42 -9.09 -2.32 0.62
C VAL A 42 -9.14 -3.64 -0.16
N GLY A 43 -8.08 -4.42 -0.06
CA GLY A 43 -7.88 -5.67 -0.80
C GLY A 43 -7.13 -5.52 -2.11
N TYR A 44 -6.83 -4.30 -2.55
CA TYR A 44 -6.16 -4.05 -3.82
C TYR A 44 -4.78 -4.70 -3.92
N CYS A 45 -3.92 -4.57 -2.91
CA CYS A 45 -2.61 -5.22 -2.93
C CYS A 45 -2.72 -6.74 -3.07
N ARG A 46 -3.70 -7.36 -2.44
CA ARG A 46 -3.91 -8.81 -2.56
C ARG A 46 -4.42 -9.19 -3.94
N SER A 47 -5.28 -8.37 -4.56
CA SER A 47 -5.72 -8.60 -5.94
C SER A 47 -4.56 -8.50 -6.94
N LEU A 48 -3.57 -7.64 -6.68
CA LEU A 48 -2.34 -7.60 -7.47
C LEU A 48 -1.56 -8.91 -7.38
N TYR A 49 -1.45 -9.53 -6.21
CA TYR A 49 -0.83 -10.86 -6.10
C TYR A 49 -1.55 -11.90 -6.95
N VAL A 50 -2.89 -11.90 -6.97
CA VAL A 50 -3.67 -12.79 -7.85
C VAL A 50 -3.40 -12.49 -9.33
N LYS A 51 -3.41 -11.21 -9.72
CA LYS A 51 -3.11 -10.79 -11.09
C LYS A 51 -1.72 -11.27 -11.52
N TYR A 52 -0.69 -10.93 -10.75
CA TYR A 52 0.70 -11.23 -11.12
C TYR A 52 1.04 -12.71 -10.99
N ALA A 53 0.39 -13.47 -10.13
CA ALA A 53 0.52 -14.94 -10.13
C ALA A 53 0.04 -15.56 -11.45
N LYS A 54 -1.03 -15.01 -12.04
CA LYS A 54 -1.50 -15.42 -13.38
C LYS A 54 -0.51 -14.99 -14.46
N VAL A 55 -0.07 -13.73 -14.45
CA VAL A 55 0.91 -13.20 -15.42
C VAL A 55 2.19 -14.03 -15.43
N PHE A 56 2.77 -14.32 -14.26
CA PHE A 56 4.02 -15.09 -14.16
C PHE A 56 3.86 -16.53 -14.61
N ARG A 57 2.71 -17.14 -14.35
CA ARG A 57 2.39 -18.48 -14.82
C ARG A 57 2.21 -18.53 -16.34
N ASP A 58 1.50 -17.56 -16.90
CA ASP A 58 1.10 -17.55 -18.30
C ASP A 58 2.19 -16.98 -19.23
N THR A 59 3.25 -16.38 -18.64
CA THR A 59 4.40 -15.83 -19.36
C THR A 59 5.71 -16.41 -18.85
N PRO A 60 6.04 -17.69 -19.16
CA PRO A 60 7.26 -18.35 -18.66
C PRO A 60 8.56 -17.67 -19.08
N ALA A 61 8.53 -16.84 -20.15
CA ALA A 61 9.67 -16.05 -20.59
C ALA A 61 10.03 -14.91 -19.63
N LEU A 62 9.10 -14.45 -18.80
CA LEU A 62 9.39 -13.56 -17.71
C LEU A 62 10.18 -14.33 -16.66
N GLN A 63 11.42 -13.93 -16.43
CA GLN A 63 12.28 -14.54 -15.40
C GLN A 63 11.88 -14.14 -13.97
N VAL A 64 10.77 -13.41 -13.83
CA VAL A 64 10.21 -12.94 -12.55
C VAL A 64 9.58 -14.13 -11.83
N LYS A 65 10.11 -14.46 -10.67
CA LYS A 65 9.60 -15.56 -9.83
C LYS A 65 8.97 -15.07 -8.53
N LYS A 66 9.24 -13.82 -8.15
CA LYS A 66 8.81 -13.24 -6.88
C LYS A 66 8.22 -11.85 -7.09
N PHE A 67 7.23 -11.53 -6.28
CA PHE A 67 6.55 -10.25 -6.29
C PHE A 67 6.73 -9.58 -4.93
N ASN A 68 7.62 -8.58 -4.90
CA ASN A 68 8.04 -7.92 -3.66
C ASN A 68 7.23 -6.65 -3.45
N LEU A 69 5.97 -6.79 -3.01
CA LEU A 69 5.07 -5.67 -2.82
C LEU A 69 4.77 -5.42 -1.34
N LEU A 70 4.93 -4.16 -0.93
CA LEU A 70 4.54 -3.61 0.36
C LEU A 70 3.50 -2.50 0.16
N PHE A 71 2.78 -2.17 1.21
CA PHE A 71 1.89 -1.01 1.25
C PHE A 71 2.21 -0.13 2.45
N SER A 72 2.34 1.17 2.25
CA SER A 72 2.56 2.12 3.34
C SER A 72 1.67 3.34 3.14
N PRO A 73 0.50 3.40 3.83
CA PRO A 73 -0.39 4.54 3.73
C PRO A 73 0.28 5.82 4.23
N GLU A 74 -0.09 6.94 3.63
CA GLU A 74 0.32 8.26 4.10
C GLU A 74 -0.83 8.98 4.81
N PHE A 75 -0.49 9.81 5.79
CA PHE A 75 -1.45 10.60 6.57
C PHE A 75 -1.12 12.10 6.47
N LEU A 76 -0.79 12.55 5.26
CA LEU A 76 -0.38 13.91 4.97
C LEU A 76 -1.57 14.82 4.73
N ARG A 77 -1.45 16.06 5.17
CA ARG A 77 -2.33 17.16 4.75
C ARG A 77 -1.73 17.82 3.52
N GLU A 78 -2.51 18.00 2.45
CA GLU A 78 -2.01 18.58 1.18
C GLU A 78 -1.27 19.90 1.37
N SER A 79 -1.80 20.79 2.21
CA SER A 79 -1.19 22.09 2.49
C SER A 79 0.08 22.04 3.37
N LYS A 80 0.39 20.88 3.99
CA LYS A 80 1.49 20.71 4.95
C LYS A 80 2.30 19.42 4.69
N ALA A 81 2.29 18.92 3.47
CA ALA A 81 2.88 17.62 3.12
C ALA A 81 4.35 17.49 3.55
N LEU A 82 5.17 18.52 3.32
CA LEU A 82 6.58 18.50 3.75
C LEU A 82 6.69 18.41 5.28
N TYR A 83 5.94 19.23 6.01
CA TYR A 83 5.96 19.21 7.47
C TYR A 83 5.49 17.83 8.01
N ASP A 84 4.40 17.30 7.47
CA ASP A 84 3.85 16.02 7.92
C ASP A 84 4.76 14.82 7.56
N ASN A 85 5.61 14.94 6.53
CA ASN A 85 6.67 13.97 6.25
C ASN A 85 7.82 14.05 7.26
N LEU A 86 8.23 15.26 7.65
CA LEU A 86 9.30 15.47 8.62
C LEU A 86 8.85 15.17 10.05
N TYR A 87 7.57 15.32 10.34
CA TYR A 87 6.96 15.08 11.65
C TYR A 87 5.77 14.10 11.52
N PRO A 88 6.00 12.86 11.07
CA PRO A 88 4.92 11.93 10.83
C PRO A 88 4.20 11.58 12.15
N SER A 89 2.87 11.45 12.08
CA SER A 89 2.07 11.02 13.22
C SER A 89 2.36 9.57 13.59
N ARG A 90 2.53 8.73 12.59
CA ARG A 90 2.83 7.30 12.65
C ARG A 90 3.39 6.82 11.32
N ILE A 91 4.08 5.69 11.35
CA ILE A 91 4.50 4.94 10.16
C ILE A 91 3.78 3.60 10.18
N ILE A 92 3.13 3.24 9.08
CA ILE A 92 2.46 1.95 8.93
C ILE A 92 3.04 1.27 7.69
N VAL A 93 3.44 0.01 7.84
CA VAL A 93 3.88 -0.81 6.71
C VAL A 93 3.12 -2.12 6.70
N GLY A 94 2.35 -2.31 5.63
CA GLY A 94 1.66 -3.55 5.31
C GLY A 94 2.52 -4.47 4.45
N TYR A 95 2.54 -5.75 4.80
CA TYR A 95 3.21 -6.79 4.04
C TYR A 95 2.38 -8.07 4.09
N PRO A 96 2.64 -9.09 3.26
CA PRO A 96 1.99 -10.39 3.34
C PRO A 96 2.30 -11.08 4.68
N LYS A 97 1.46 -10.80 5.69
CA LYS A 97 1.61 -11.34 7.04
C LYS A 97 0.60 -12.47 7.24
N GLN A 98 1.03 -13.57 7.86
CA GLN A 98 0.21 -14.71 8.27
C GLN A 98 -0.91 -15.05 7.25
N ILE A 99 -0.55 -15.87 6.29
CA ILE A 99 -1.47 -16.29 5.24
C ILE A 99 -2.19 -17.54 5.73
N GLU A 100 -3.34 -17.35 6.34
CA GLU A 100 -4.24 -18.43 6.76
C GLU A 100 -5.32 -18.71 5.70
N GLY A 101 -5.77 -19.95 5.61
CA GLY A 101 -6.79 -20.35 4.64
C GLY A 101 -6.22 -20.75 3.28
N ARG A 102 -7.11 -21.27 2.40
CA ARG A 102 -6.77 -21.78 1.06
C ARG A 102 -7.61 -21.12 -0.04
N ASP A 103 -7.94 -19.83 0.14
CA ASP A 103 -8.56 -19.05 -0.91
C ASP A 103 -7.54 -18.65 -2.00
N GLU A 104 -8.06 -18.19 -3.15
CA GLU A 104 -7.26 -17.83 -4.32
C GLU A 104 -6.21 -16.76 -4.00
N GLU A 105 -6.53 -15.77 -3.18
CA GLU A 105 -5.61 -14.70 -2.79
C GLU A 105 -4.44 -15.26 -1.97
N ASN A 106 -4.73 -16.09 -1.00
CA ASN A 106 -3.71 -16.71 -0.15
C ASN A 106 -2.80 -17.65 -0.94
N GLU A 107 -3.35 -18.43 -1.86
CA GLU A 107 -2.57 -19.30 -2.74
C GLU A 107 -1.66 -18.48 -3.68
N ALA A 108 -2.17 -17.40 -4.26
CA ALA A 108 -1.38 -16.50 -5.08
C ALA A 108 -0.21 -15.87 -4.30
N ILE A 109 -0.48 -15.37 -3.09
CA ILE A 109 0.56 -14.79 -2.24
C ILE A 109 1.64 -15.84 -1.91
N ARG A 110 1.25 -17.06 -1.48
CA ARG A 110 2.22 -18.13 -1.19
C ARG A 110 3.08 -18.49 -2.41
N ALA A 111 2.49 -18.42 -3.60
CA ALA A 111 3.18 -18.80 -4.82
C ALA A 111 4.27 -17.79 -5.23
N ILE A 112 3.98 -16.49 -5.11
CA ILE A 112 4.85 -15.46 -5.70
C ILE A 112 5.37 -14.41 -4.72
N ALA A 113 4.90 -14.36 -3.47
CA ALA A 113 5.46 -13.42 -2.49
C ALA A 113 6.97 -13.67 -2.30
N GLY A 114 7.72 -12.58 -2.27
CA GLY A 114 9.16 -12.64 -2.01
C GLY A 114 9.47 -13.14 -0.60
N GLU A 115 10.69 -13.60 -0.44
CA GLU A 115 11.22 -13.97 0.86
C GLU A 115 11.60 -12.70 1.66
N HIS A 116 11.57 -12.79 2.97
CA HIS A 116 12.02 -11.70 3.86
C HIS A 116 11.26 -10.37 3.70
N LEU A 117 9.98 -10.39 3.28
CA LEU A 117 9.20 -9.16 3.12
C LEU A 117 8.94 -8.45 4.46
N GLU A 118 8.95 -9.17 5.58
CA GLU A 118 8.88 -8.54 6.90
C GLU A 118 10.14 -7.72 7.19
N GLU A 119 11.33 -8.26 6.91
CA GLU A 119 12.60 -7.56 7.07
C GLU A 119 12.67 -6.35 6.15
N LYS A 120 12.20 -6.49 4.89
CA LYS A 120 12.11 -5.38 3.94
C LYS A 120 11.12 -4.30 4.40
N ALA A 121 10.01 -4.67 5.01
CA ALA A 121 9.08 -3.71 5.61
C ALA A 121 9.74 -2.94 6.77
N LYS A 122 10.52 -3.61 7.62
CA LYS A 122 11.28 -2.96 8.71
C LYS A 122 12.37 -2.03 8.17
N GLU A 123 13.09 -2.48 7.14
CA GLU A 123 14.10 -1.65 6.46
C GLU A 123 13.47 -0.38 5.86
N PHE A 124 12.34 -0.51 5.17
CA PHE A 124 11.61 0.63 4.62
C PHE A 124 11.10 1.58 5.71
N ALA A 125 10.54 1.05 6.81
CA ALA A 125 10.11 1.88 7.94
C ALA A 125 11.28 2.64 8.57
N LYS A 126 12.46 2.00 8.69
CA LYS A 126 13.68 2.64 9.18
C LYS A 126 14.11 3.80 8.27
N LEU A 127 14.05 3.65 6.94
CA LEU A 127 14.34 4.75 6.02
C LEU A 127 13.41 5.94 6.23
N LEU A 128 12.11 5.70 6.50
CA LEU A 128 11.17 6.77 6.80
C LEU A 128 11.47 7.44 8.16
N GLN A 129 11.88 6.68 9.17
CA GLN A 129 12.30 7.22 10.46
C GLN A 129 13.58 8.06 10.34
N GLU A 130 14.57 7.60 9.58
CA GLU A 130 15.81 8.33 9.32
C GLU A 130 15.59 9.65 8.56
N GLY A 131 14.58 9.67 7.68
CA GLY A 131 14.17 10.88 6.95
C GLY A 131 13.33 11.86 7.77
N ALA A 132 12.81 11.44 8.93
CA ALA A 132 12.00 12.27 9.80
C ALA A 132 12.87 13.08 10.77
N ILE A 133 12.41 14.30 11.11
CA ILE A 133 12.99 15.10 12.21
C ILE A 133 12.42 14.61 13.55
N LYS A 134 11.13 14.23 13.56
CA LYS A 134 10.48 13.71 14.75
C LYS A 134 11.14 12.39 15.16
N GLN A 135 11.58 12.33 16.42
CA GLN A 135 12.08 11.10 17.02
C GLN A 135 10.93 10.24 17.56
N ASP A 136 11.18 8.96 17.76
CA ASP A 136 10.26 8.00 18.39
C ASP A 136 8.88 7.96 17.71
N VAL A 137 8.87 7.86 16.37
CA VAL A 137 7.63 7.73 15.60
C VAL A 137 7.04 6.33 15.78
N ASP A 138 5.80 6.28 16.24
CA ASP A 138 5.05 5.02 16.32
C ASP A 138 5.06 4.30 14.99
N THR A 139 5.60 3.08 14.97
CA THR A 139 5.75 2.27 13.77
C THR A 139 5.01 0.96 13.91
N LEU A 140 4.09 0.70 13.00
CA LEU A 140 3.19 -0.45 13.04
C LEU A 140 3.39 -1.32 11.80
N PHE A 141 3.51 -2.63 12.02
CA PHE A 141 3.62 -3.64 10.98
C PHE A 141 2.39 -4.54 11.00
N MET A 142 1.72 -4.68 9.85
CA MET A 142 0.44 -5.40 9.77
C MET A 142 0.27 -6.06 8.40
N GLY A 143 -0.82 -6.80 8.20
CA GLY A 143 -1.18 -7.35 6.90
C GLY A 143 -1.56 -6.26 5.90
N LEU A 144 -1.55 -6.60 4.61
CA LEU A 144 -1.86 -5.66 3.54
C LEU A 144 -3.27 -5.07 3.67
N LYS A 145 -4.30 -5.94 3.87
CA LYS A 145 -5.70 -5.50 4.01
C LYS A 145 -5.90 -4.59 5.23
N GLU A 146 -5.24 -4.91 6.33
CA GLU A 146 -5.31 -4.12 7.55
C GLU A 146 -4.71 -2.73 7.34
N ALA A 147 -3.55 -2.64 6.68
CA ALA A 147 -2.91 -1.36 6.39
C ALA A 147 -3.77 -0.47 5.46
N GLU A 148 -4.38 -1.06 4.42
CA GLU A 148 -5.32 -0.39 3.53
C GLU A 148 -6.57 0.09 4.30
N ALA A 149 -7.13 -0.77 5.17
CA ALA A 149 -8.31 -0.45 5.98
C ALA A 149 -8.06 0.70 6.97
N VAL A 150 -6.88 0.77 7.59
CA VAL A 150 -6.53 1.89 8.48
C VAL A 150 -6.60 3.21 7.75
N LYS A 151 -6.12 3.29 6.50
CA LYS A 151 -6.21 4.52 5.69
C LYS A 151 -7.66 4.88 5.39
N LEU A 152 -8.47 3.92 4.97
CA LEU A 152 -9.88 4.12 4.69
C LEU A 152 -10.63 4.63 5.93
N PHE A 153 -10.49 3.95 7.06
CA PHE A 153 -11.17 4.32 8.30
C PHE A 153 -10.74 5.70 8.83
N ALA A 154 -9.44 6.02 8.75
CA ALA A 154 -8.97 7.34 9.14
C ALA A 154 -9.61 8.45 8.30
N ASN A 155 -9.66 8.29 6.98
CA ASN A 155 -10.25 9.26 6.08
C ASN A 155 -11.76 9.38 6.27
N THR A 156 -12.48 8.26 6.41
CA THR A 156 -13.92 8.22 6.66
C THR A 156 -14.29 8.87 7.99
N TYR A 157 -13.50 8.62 9.04
CA TYR A 157 -13.72 9.26 10.35
C TYR A 157 -13.55 10.77 10.28
N LEU A 158 -12.52 11.25 9.56
CA LEU A 158 -12.34 12.70 9.37
C LEU A 158 -13.48 13.32 8.58
N ALA A 159 -13.95 12.68 7.51
CA ALA A 159 -15.11 13.13 6.74
C ALA A 159 -16.38 13.18 7.59
N LEU A 160 -16.63 12.15 8.40
CA LEU A 160 -17.75 12.11 9.34
C LEU A 160 -17.71 13.28 10.34
N ARG A 161 -16.53 13.57 10.88
CA ARG A 161 -16.37 14.72 11.80
C ARG A 161 -16.70 16.05 11.12
N VAL A 162 -16.22 16.25 9.90
CA VAL A 162 -16.53 17.48 9.14
C VAL A 162 -18.03 17.60 8.91
N SER A 163 -18.70 16.54 8.43
CA SER A 163 -20.15 16.53 8.22
C SER A 163 -20.92 16.82 9.52
N TYR A 164 -20.51 16.19 10.62
CA TYR A 164 -21.15 16.41 11.92
C TYR A 164 -21.10 17.87 12.37
N PHE A 165 -19.94 18.53 12.26
CA PHE A 165 -19.83 19.93 12.65
C PHE A 165 -20.53 20.87 11.68
N ASN A 166 -20.58 20.53 10.39
CA ASN A 166 -21.36 21.31 9.43
C ASN A 166 -22.88 21.30 9.76
N GLU A 167 -23.39 20.13 10.20
CA GLU A 167 -24.81 20.04 10.65
C GLU A 167 -25.08 20.82 11.94
N LEU A 168 -24.08 20.99 12.81
CA LEU A 168 -24.24 21.78 14.03
C LEU A 168 -24.18 23.30 13.78
N ASP A 169 -23.63 23.75 12.68
CA ASP A 169 -23.43 25.17 12.33
C ASP A 169 -24.60 25.71 11.47
N THR A 170 -25.60 24.88 11.17
CA THR A 170 -26.85 25.26 10.46
C THR A 170 -27.98 25.45 11.40
#